data_fc72cf6ba651d6b96343bc979a6cfc4b
#
_entry.id   fc72cf6ba651d6b96343bc979a6cfc4b
#
_cell.length_a   1.000
_cell.length_b   1.000
_cell.length_c   1.000
_cell.angle_alpha   90.00
_cell.angle_beta   90.00
_cell.angle_gamma   90.00
#
_symmetry.space_group_name_H-M   'P 1'
#
loop_
_entity.id
_entity.type
_entity.pdbx_description
1 polymer ?
#
loop_
_entity_poly.entity_id
_entity_poly.type
_entity_poly.pdbx_seq_one_letter_code
_entity_poly.pdbx_strand_id
1 'polypeptide(L)'
;MLSAAQAQQQNPSPMVEHTRAHPRLEEQSPGGRREQLATGTLFIPAKIQKAKRLPLFVHFHGAAWVPELAAARSGRYAVISVQSGAGSSVYAKQFSDRERFGAMLREATEKTGVKFGPIALTAWSAGHGAIREILSVPEYYDRVQKVLLVDGLHTGYMNGKPEPDHLDIFLKFAKDAVAGRKTMVITHSEIYPGTFASTTETADWLISQLGLKRRAVLRWGPSGTQQLSQVRAGKFLLIGYAGNSAPDHVDEFHSLPEYLKLIR
;
A
#
# COMPACT_ATOMS: atom_id res chain seq x y z
N MET A 1 21.92 33.16 -1.02
CA MET A 1 21.72 31.80 -0.45
C MET A 1 20.24 31.52 -0.49
N LEU A 2 19.78 30.67 -1.40
CA LEU A 2 18.41 30.16 -1.40
C LEU A 2 18.25 29.24 -0.19
N SER A 3 17.22 29.46 0.62
CA SER A 3 16.99 28.66 1.83
C SER A 3 16.72 27.20 1.46
N ALA A 4 17.15 26.25 2.31
CA ALA A 4 16.90 24.80 2.11
C ALA A 4 15.40 24.46 1.94
N ALA A 5 14.48 25.32 2.40
CA ALA A 5 13.03 25.18 2.22
C ALA A 5 12.59 25.38 0.77
N GLN A 6 13.30 26.16 -0.03
CA GLN A 6 12.95 26.37 -1.45
C GLN A 6 13.44 25.23 -2.34
N ALA A 7 14.45 24.48 -1.94
CA ALA A 7 14.94 23.32 -2.71
C ALA A 7 14.01 22.09 -2.63
N GLN A 8 13.13 22.02 -1.61
CA GLN A 8 12.16 20.93 -1.44
C GLN A 8 10.83 21.13 -2.19
N GLN A 9 10.62 22.29 -2.81
CA GLN A 9 9.41 22.60 -3.56
C GLN A 9 9.55 22.44 -5.07
N GLN A 10 10.58 21.81 -5.54
CA GLN A 10 10.75 21.60 -6.98
C GLN A 10 9.76 20.54 -7.46
N ASN A 11 8.59 21.00 -7.89
CA ASN A 11 7.68 20.17 -8.67
C ASN A 11 8.36 19.90 -10.03
N PRO A 12 8.70 18.64 -10.35
CA PRO A 12 9.34 18.31 -11.61
C PRO A 12 8.46 18.58 -12.84
N SER A 13 7.15 18.75 -12.66
CA SER A 13 6.20 19.05 -13.72
C SER A 13 5.22 20.15 -13.30
N PRO A 14 5.59 21.44 -13.42
CA PRO A 14 4.70 22.54 -13.09
C PRO A 14 3.40 22.52 -13.90
N MET A 15 3.42 21.94 -15.09
CA MET A 15 2.21 21.77 -15.90
C MET A 15 1.15 20.90 -15.25
N VAL A 16 1.56 19.86 -14.51
CA VAL A 16 0.63 18.99 -13.79
C VAL A 16 -0.12 19.75 -12.70
N GLU A 17 0.56 20.60 -11.94
CA GLU A 17 -0.08 21.41 -10.89
C GLU A 17 -1.06 22.43 -11.45
N HIS A 18 -0.77 23.01 -12.61
CA HIS A 18 -1.61 24.04 -13.22
C HIS A 18 -2.76 23.49 -14.05
N THR A 19 -2.65 22.25 -14.54
CA THR A 19 -3.62 21.70 -15.49
C THR A 19 -4.54 20.64 -14.88
N ARG A 20 -4.25 20.16 -13.67
CA ARG A 20 -5.03 19.11 -13.00
C ARG A 20 -5.39 19.51 -11.57
N ALA A 21 -6.67 19.44 -11.25
CA ALA A 21 -7.10 19.49 -9.86
C ALA A 21 -6.63 18.21 -9.12
N HIS A 22 -6.34 18.35 -7.83
CA HIS A 22 -6.05 17.24 -6.92
C HIS A 22 -7.22 17.04 -5.96
N PRO A 23 -8.32 16.39 -6.38
CA PRO A 23 -9.54 16.25 -5.59
C PRO A 23 -9.33 15.21 -4.47
N ARG A 24 -8.52 15.57 -3.50
CA ARG A 24 -8.20 14.73 -2.36
C ARG A 24 -9.37 14.56 -1.42
N LEU A 25 -9.30 13.52 -0.60
CA LEU A 25 -10.22 13.37 0.51
C LEU A 25 -9.98 14.48 1.53
N GLU A 26 -11.04 15.00 2.08
CA GLU A 26 -10.96 15.82 3.29
C GLU A 26 -10.74 14.94 4.50
N GLU A 27 -9.98 15.44 5.50
CA GLU A 27 -9.74 14.72 6.73
C GLU A 27 -11.05 14.50 7.49
N GLN A 28 -11.30 13.24 7.83
CA GLN A 28 -12.52 12.82 8.50
C GLN A 28 -12.19 11.84 9.61
N SER A 29 -12.97 11.88 10.68
CA SER A 29 -12.93 10.89 11.75
C SER A 29 -14.20 10.04 11.68
N PRO A 30 -14.19 8.91 10.94
CA PRO A 30 -15.36 8.07 10.84
C PRO A 30 -15.73 7.46 12.19
N GLY A 31 -17.05 7.31 12.43
CA GLY A 31 -17.57 6.69 13.66
C GLY A 31 -17.18 5.23 13.77
N GLY A 32 -16.77 4.81 14.97
CA GLY A 32 -16.35 3.44 15.25
C GLY A 32 -15.57 3.31 16.55
N ARG A 33 -15.13 2.10 16.84
CA ARG A 33 -14.29 1.78 18.00
C ARG A 33 -12.83 1.88 17.61
N ARG A 34 -12.02 2.57 18.41
CA ARG A 34 -10.56 2.64 18.27
C ARG A 34 -9.89 2.06 19.50
N GLU A 35 -8.84 1.27 19.28
CA GLU A 35 -7.98 0.72 20.31
C GLU A 35 -6.53 1.02 19.98
N GLN A 36 -5.83 1.65 20.91
CA GLN A 36 -4.39 1.84 20.79
C GLN A 36 -3.69 0.51 21.05
N LEU A 37 -2.85 0.07 20.13
CA LEU A 37 -2.00 -1.12 20.27
C LEU A 37 -0.55 -0.68 20.52
N ALA A 38 0.28 -1.61 20.99
CA ALA A 38 1.72 -1.39 21.11
C ALA A 38 2.35 -1.06 19.73
N THR A 39 1.73 -1.56 18.67
CA THR A 39 2.15 -1.29 17.29
C THR A 39 0.95 -0.82 16.47
N GLY A 40 0.70 0.48 16.44
CA GLY A 40 -0.38 1.09 15.64
C GLY A 40 -1.72 1.23 16.37
N THR A 41 -2.75 1.57 15.62
CA THR A 41 -4.11 1.80 16.10
C THR A 41 -5.09 0.91 15.34
N LEU A 42 -5.87 0.13 16.06
CA LEU A 42 -6.99 -0.63 15.50
C LEU A 42 -8.22 0.26 15.43
N PHE A 43 -8.90 0.23 14.29
CA PHE A 43 -10.20 0.85 14.08
C PHE A 43 -11.21 -0.18 13.57
N ILE A 44 -12.38 -0.24 14.22
CA ILE A 44 -13.53 -1.06 13.82
C ILE A 44 -14.68 -0.11 13.49
N PRO A 45 -15.10 0.02 12.23
CA PRO A 45 -16.21 0.89 11.84
C PRO A 45 -17.50 0.59 12.61
N ALA A 46 -18.27 1.63 12.95
CA ALA A 46 -19.52 1.51 13.71
C ALA A 46 -20.49 0.48 13.10
N LYS A 47 -20.56 0.42 11.77
CA LYS A 47 -21.45 -0.50 11.03
C LYS A 47 -21.22 -1.98 11.33
N ILE A 48 -19.98 -2.35 11.68
CA ILE A 48 -19.55 -3.75 11.87
C ILE A 48 -19.06 -4.05 13.29
N GLN A 49 -19.10 -3.09 14.20
CA GLN A 49 -18.49 -3.19 15.54
C GLN A 49 -19.10 -4.30 16.44
N LYS A 50 -20.29 -4.78 16.12
CA LYS A 50 -20.95 -5.87 16.87
C LYS A 50 -20.54 -7.28 16.40
N ALA A 51 -19.82 -7.39 15.31
CA ALA A 51 -19.39 -8.67 14.77
C ALA A 51 -18.27 -9.29 15.62
N LYS A 52 -18.38 -10.60 15.88
CA LYS A 52 -17.35 -11.36 16.63
C LYS A 52 -16.19 -11.84 15.76
N ARG A 53 -16.33 -11.76 14.45
CA ARG A 53 -15.27 -12.09 13.45
C ARG A 53 -15.31 -11.11 12.32
N LEU A 54 -14.17 -10.54 11.98
CA LEU A 54 -14.03 -9.52 10.95
C LEU A 54 -12.84 -9.79 10.06
N PRO A 55 -12.96 -9.58 8.74
CA PRO A 55 -11.81 -9.39 7.88
C PRO A 55 -11.01 -8.17 8.36
N LEU A 56 -9.68 -8.27 8.29
CA LEU A 56 -8.76 -7.23 8.71
C LEU A 56 -7.86 -6.83 7.55
N PHE A 57 -7.65 -5.54 7.36
CA PHE A 57 -6.44 -5.13 6.67
C PHE A 57 -5.51 -4.36 7.61
N VAL A 58 -4.21 -4.56 7.44
CA VAL A 58 -3.18 -3.80 8.16
C VAL A 58 -2.56 -2.86 7.15
N HIS A 59 -2.62 -1.57 7.44
CA HIS A 59 -2.09 -0.51 6.58
C HIS A 59 -0.81 0.08 7.16
N PHE A 60 0.20 0.17 6.31
CA PHE A 60 1.51 0.70 6.69
C PHE A 60 1.78 2.01 5.93
N HIS A 61 2.16 3.03 6.68
CA HIS A 61 2.55 4.35 6.26
C HIS A 61 1.39 5.24 5.81
N GLY A 62 1.45 6.52 6.23
CA GLY A 62 0.45 7.55 5.95
C GLY A 62 -0.48 7.83 7.14
N ALA A 63 -1.23 8.90 7.04
CA ALA A 63 -2.15 9.35 8.08
C ALA A 63 -3.27 8.32 8.32
N ALA A 64 -3.49 7.93 9.57
CA ALA A 64 -4.41 6.85 9.96
C ALA A 64 -5.87 7.07 9.52
N TRP A 65 -6.29 8.32 9.39
CA TRP A 65 -7.67 8.62 8.99
C TRP A 65 -8.04 8.14 7.59
N VAL A 66 -7.06 8.06 6.65
CA VAL A 66 -7.31 7.55 5.28
C VAL A 66 -7.67 6.06 5.27
N PRO A 67 -6.86 5.14 5.87
CA PRO A 67 -7.26 3.74 5.96
C PRO A 67 -8.50 3.53 6.86
N GLU A 68 -8.73 4.34 7.90
CA GLU A 68 -9.97 4.28 8.68
C GLU A 68 -11.19 4.65 7.82
N LEU A 69 -11.08 5.70 7.01
CA LEU A 69 -12.14 6.08 6.07
C LEU A 69 -12.37 4.99 5.01
N ALA A 70 -11.29 4.36 4.52
CA ALA A 70 -11.40 3.23 3.59
C ALA A 70 -12.13 2.04 4.23
N ALA A 71 -11.82 1.72 5.48
CA ALA A 71 -12.51 0.69 6.26
C ALA A 71 -14.00 1.03 6.44
N ALA A 72 -14.32 2.26 6.86
CA ALA A 72 -15.68 2.73 7.07
C ALA A 72 -16.52 2.69 5.78
N ARG A 73 -15.97 3.18 4.67
CA ARG A 73 -16.62 3.15 3.34
C ARG A 73 -16.81 1.72 2.83
N SER A 74 -15.88 0.82 3.13
CA SER A 74 -16.01 -0.58 2.74
C SER A 74 -17.15 -1.30 3.47
N GLY A 75 -17.40 -0.92 4.74
CA GLY A 75 -18.39 -1.54 5.62
C GLY A 75 -18.13 -3.03 5.92
N ARG A 76 -16.90 -3.52 5.70
CA ARG A 76 -16.54 -4.95 5.80
C ARG A 76 -15.30 -5.20 6.65
N TYR A 77 -14.31 -4.33 6.58
CA TYR A 77 -13.00 -4.52 7.19
C TYR A 77 -12.86 -3.71 8.48
N ALA A 78 -12.21 -4.32 9.47
CA ALA A 78 -11.46 -3.56 10.46
C ALA A 78 -10.10 -3.19 9.87
N VAL A 79 -9.43 -2.18 10.43
CA VAL A 79 -8.08 -1.80 10.01
C VAL A 79 -7.16 -1.60 11.22
N ILE A 80 -5.91 -2.03 11.09
CA ILE A 80 -4.82 -1.58 11.95
C ILE A 80 -3.94 -0.64 11.11
N SER A 81 -3.80 0.60 11.56
CA SER A 81 -2.93 1.60 10.93
C SER A 81 -1.62 1.69 11.68
N VAL A 82 -0.50 1.52 10.96
CA VAL A 82 0.86 1.56 11.52
C VAL A 82 1.63 2.69 10.87
N GLN A 83 2.06 3.66 11.68
CA GLN A 83 2.90 4.79 11.25
C GLN A 83 4.19 4.79 12.06
N SER A 84 5.31 4.45 11.42
CA SER A 84 6.62 4.29 12.08
C SER A 84 7.63 5.38 11.70
N GLY A 85 7.30 6.23 10.74
CA GLY A 85 8.18 7.29 10.25
C GLY A 85 8.39 7.25 8.75
N ALA A 86 9.43 7.94 8.26
CA ALA A 86 9.80 7.98 6.86
C ALA A 86 10.82 6.88 6.52
N GLY A 87 10.71 6.31 5.33
CA GLY A 87 11.64 5.33 4.78
C GLY A 87 11.28 3.86 5.06
N SER A 88 11.43 3.04 4.05
CA SER A 88 11.04 1.62 4.10
C SER A 88 11.88 0.80 5.09
N SER A 89 13.14 1.20 5.31
CA SER A 89 14.03 0.56 6.28
C SER A 89 13.52 0.66 7.73
N VAL A 90 12.83 1.75 8.09
CA VAL A 90 12.23 1.91 9.43
C VAL A 90 11.15 0.86 9.65
N TYR A 91 10.29 0.66 8.66
CA TYR A 91 9.24 -0.38 8.69
C TYR A 91 9.84 -1.78 8.66
N ALA A 92 10.84 -2.03 7.80
CA ALA A 92 11.52 -3.31 7.75
C ALA A 92 12.17 -3.65 9.10
N LYS A 93 12.93 -2.73 9.70
CA LYS A 93 13.55 -2.93 11.01
C LYS A 93 12.52 -3.25 12.10
N GLN A 94 11.36 -2.59 12.08
CA GLN A 94 10.33 -2.84 13.09
C GLN A 94 9.72 -4.23 12.95
N PHE A 95 9.51 -4.73 11.73
CA PHE A 95 8.87 -6.02 11.45
C PHE A 95 9.86 -7.16 11.14
N SER A 96 11.18 -6.92 11.20
CA SER A 96 12.19 -7.98 11.22
C SER A 96 12.13 -8.85 12.48
N ASP A 97 11.55 -8.34 13.58
CA ASP A 97 11.11 -9.14 14.71
C ASP A 97 9.91 -9.99 14.27
N ARG A 98 10.16 -11.29 14.10
CA ARG A 98 9.17 -12.26 13.60
C ARG A 98 7.92 -12.38 14.46
N GLU A 99 8.01 -12.06 15.75
CA GLU A 99 6.87 -12.14 16.66
C GLU A 99 5.97 -10.90 16.62
N ARG A 100 6.48 -9.79 16.13
CA ARG A 100 5.79 -8.48 16.17
C ARG A 100 4.41 -8.50 15.51
N PHE A 101 4.32 -9.05 14.33
CA PHE A 101 3.04 -9.10 13.60
C PHE A 101 2.03 -9.99 14.31
N GLY A 102 2.45 -11.15 14.80
CA GLY A 102 1.61 -12.06 15.57
C GLY A 102 1.16 -11.46 16.89
N ALA A 103 2.07 -10.77 17.60
CA ALA A 103 1.76 -10.08 18.85
C ALA A 103 0.71 -8.98 18.65
N MET A 104 0.85 -8.17 17.62
CA MET A 104 -0.13 -7.13 17.25
C MET A 104 -1.51 -7.71 16.99
N LEU A 105 -1.62 -8.84 16.31
CA LEU A 105 -2.91 -9.51 16.04
C LEU A 105 -3.52 -10.12 17.32
N ARG A 106 -2.70 -10.68 18.22
CA ARG A 106 -3.15 -11.19 19.51
C ARG A 106 -3.68 -10.06 20.38
N GLU A 107 -2.91 -8.98 20.53
CA GLU A 107 -3.31 -7.80 21.30
C GLU A 107 -4.63 -7.20 20.79
N ALA A 108 -4.79 -7.07 19.47
CA ALA A 108 -6.03 -6.59 18.88
C ALA A 108 -7.23 -7.49 19.24
N THR A 109 -7.03 -8.80 19.24
CA THR A 109 -8.07 -9.77 19.63
C THR A 109 -8.38 -9.70 21.13
N GLU A 110 -7.37 -9.62 21.98
CA GLU A 110 -7.52 -9.52 23.44
C GLU A 110 -8.27 -8.26 23.86
N LYS A 111 -7.90 -7.10 23.30
CA LYS A 111 -8.56 -5.82 23.61
C LYS A 111 -10.00 -5.74 23.13
N THR A 112 -10.36 -6.45 22.08
CA THR A 112 -11.69 -6.30 21.46
C THR A 112 -12.61 -7.48 21.64
N GLY A 113 -12.08 -8.67 21.87
CA GLY A 113 -12.82 -9.94 21.82
C GLY A 113 -13.19 -10.37 20.40
N VAL A 114 -12.71 -9.64 19.37
CA VAL A 114 -13.00 -9.92 17.95
C VAL A 114 -11.91 -10.82 17.36
N LYS A 115 -12.31 -11.87 16.65
CA LYS A 115 -11.40 -12.71 15.88
C LYS A 115 -11.17 -12.07 14.51
N PHE A 116 -9.92 -11.85 14.13
CA PHE A 116 -9.57 -11.24 12.86
C PHE A 116 -9.13 -12.26 11.81
N GLY A 117 -9.66 -12.10 10.60
CA GLY A 117 -9.31 -12.86 9.39
C GLY A 117 -10.52 -13.09 8.47
N PRO A 118 -10.26 -13.20 7.16
CA PRO A 118 -8.96 -13.20 6.46
C PRO A 118 -8.19 -11.88 6.57
N ILE A 119 -6.86 -11.95 6.37
CA ILE A 119 -5.95 -10.80 6.51
C ILE A 119 -5.52 -10.28 5.14
N ALA A 120 -5.58 -8.98 4.98
CA ALA A 120 -4.95 -8.25 3.88
C ALA A 120 -3.83 -7.34 4.43
N LEU A 121 -2.73 -7.20 3.70
CA LEU A 121 -1.71 -6.19 3.97
C LEU A 121 -1.82 -5.09 2.91
N THR A 122 -1.80 -3.85 3.35
CA THR A 122 -1.82 -2.69 2.48
C THR A 122 -0.70 -1.73 2.86
N ALA A 123 -0.09 -1.09 1.89
CA ALA A 123 0.93 -0.08 2.15
C ALA A 123 0.83 1.06 1.14
N TRP A 124 1.16 2.24 1.59
CA TRP A 124 1.51 3.36 0.72
C TRP A 124 3.00 3.64 0.86
N SER A 125 3.67 4.01 -0.26
CA SER A 125 5.06 4.45 -0.23
C SER A 125 5.98 3.51 0.58
N ALA A 126 6.65 4.02 1.59
CA ALA A 126 7.62 3.32 2.44
C ALA A 126 7.06 2.11 3.21
N GLY A 127 5.76 2.00 3.36
CA GLY A 127 5.13 0.92 4.14
C GLY A 127 5.37 -0.49 3.60
N HIS A 128 5.78 -0.64 2.33
CA HIS A 128 6.11 -1.94 1.74
C HIS A 128 7.22 -2.67 2.50
N GLY A 129 8.12 -1.95 3.19
CA GLY A 129 9.19 -2.55 4.00
C GLY A 129 8.65 -3.48 5.10
N ALA A 130 7.55 -3.09 5.77
CA ALA A 130 6.88 -3.99 6.72
C ALA A 130 6.29 -5.23 6.05
N ILE A 131 5.63 -5.04 4.90
CA ILE A 131 4.99 -6.15 4.17
C ILE A 131 6.05 -7.17 3.74
N ARG A 132 7.23 -6.73 3.28
CA ARG A 132 8.35 -7.59 2.93
C ARG A 132 8.73 -8.51 4.09
N GLU A 133 8.97 -7.94 5.25
CA GLU A 133 9.40 -8.71 6.44
C GLU A 133 8.30 -9.67 6.92
N ILE A 134 7.05 -9.23 6.96
CA ILE A 134 5.91 -10.07 7.38
C ILE A 134 5.75 -11.25 6.43
N LEU A 135 5.79 -11.03 5.12
CA LEU A 135 5.65 -12.11 4.13
C LEU A 135 6.85 -13.07 4.10
N SER A 136 8.01 -12.64 4.60
CA SER A 136 9.20 -13.50 4.71
C SER A 136 9.07 -14.56 5.80
N VAL A 137 8.08 -14.46 6.70
CA VAL A 137 7.74 -15.46 7.69
C VAL A 137 6.68 -16.41 7.10
N PRO A 138 6.98 -17.71 6.91
CA PRO A 138 6.08 -18.65 6.22
C PRO A 138 4.67 -18.70 6.81
N GLU A 139 4.54 -18.72 8.14
CA GLU A 139 3.24 -18.72 8.82
C GLU A 139 2.39 -17.49 8.42
N TYR A 140 3.00 -16.31 8.38
CA TYR A 140 2.27 -15.10 8.01
C TYR A 140 2.01 -15.04 6.50
N TYR A 141 2.95 -15.52 5.69
CA TYR A 141 2.72 -15.66 4.26
C TYR A 141 1.46 -16.47 3.96
N ASP A 142 1.26 -17.60 4.65
CA ASP A 142 0.09 -18.45 4.45
C ASP A 142 -1.20 -17.79 4.93
N ARG A 143 -1.16 -17.06 6.04
CA ARG A 143 -2.31 -16.33 6.61
C ARG A 143 -2.75 -15.12 5.81
N VAL A 144 -1.81 -14.44 5.15
CA VAL A 144 -2.09 -13.25 4.34
C VAL A 144 -2.67 -13.68 3.00
N GLN A 145 -3.89 -13.27 2.72
CA GLN A 145 -4.59 -13.63 1.49
C GLN A 145 -4.53 -12.56 0.41
N LYS A 146 -4.28 -11.30 0.80
CA LYS A 146 -4.35 -10.17 -0.10
C LYS A 146 -3.25 -9.16 0.21
N VAL A 147 -2.66 -8.60 -0.84
CA VAL A 147 -1.68 -7.49 -0.77
C VAL A 147 -2.13 -6.37 -1.69
N LEU A 148 -2.10 -5.13 -1.18
CA LEU A 148 -2.31 -3.91 -1.96
C LEU A 148 -1.15 -2.95 -1.71
N LEU A 149 -0.36 -2.68 -2.73
CA LEU A 149 0.72 -1.69 -2.70
C LEU A 149 0.27 -0.46 -3.48
N VAL A 150 0.19 0.66 -2.79
CA VAL A 150 -0.25 1.93 -3.35
C VAL A 150 0.98 2.81 -3.54
N ASP A 151 1.38 2.99 -4.78
CA ASP A 151 2.57 3.77 -5.19
C ASP A 151 3.78 3.53 -4.25
N GLY A 152 4.03 2.27 -3.94
CA GLY A 152 5.00 1.89 -2.91
C GLY A 152 5.52 0.49 -3.12
N LEU A 153 6.51 0.32 -3.96
CA LEU A 153 7.39 -0.81 -4.02
C LEU A 153 8.73 -0.27 -4.52
N HIS A 154 9.61 0.03 -3.60
CA HIS A 154 10.93 0.58 -3.89
C HIS A 154 12.01 -0.38 -3.47
N THR A 155 13.15 -0.33 -4.15
CA THR A 155 14.37 -1.06 -3.77
C THR A 155 15.59 -0.24 -4.17
N GLY A 156 16.77 -0.63 -3.68
CA GLY A 156 18.03 -0.09 -4.15
C GLY A 156 18.34 -0.48 -5.59
N TYR A 157 19.50 -0.04 -6.06
CA TYR A 157 20.07 -0.50 -7.32
C TYR A 157 21.22 -1.46 -7.07
N MET A 158 21.25 -2.54 -7.84
CA MET A 158 22.37 -3.45 -7.97
C MET A 158 22.75 -3.53 -9.46
N ASN A 159 23.96 -3.08 -9.80
CA ASN A 159 24.44 -3.02 -11.19
C ASN A 159 23.49 -2.23 -12.14
N GLY A 160 22.94 -1.11 -11.67
CA GLY A 160 22.04 -0.25 -12.45
C GLY A 160 20.63 -0.82 -12.68
N LYS A 161 20.24 -1.90 -11.98
CA LYS A 161 18.91 -2.50 -12.04
C LYS A 161 18.31 -2.55 -10.64
N PRO A 162 16.97 -2.61 -10.51
CA PRO A 162 16.32 -2.83 -9.23
C PRO A 162 16.90 -4.05 -8.52
N GLU A 163 17.25 -3.90 -7.25
CA GLU A 163 17.82 -4.97 -6.43
C GLU A 163 16.78 -6.08 -6.20
N PRO A 164 17.03 -7.32 -6.65
CA PRO A 164 16.03 -8.38 -6.66
C PRO A 164 15.69 -8.92 -5.27
N ASP A 165 16.65 -8.97 -4.36
CA ASP A 165 16.49 -9.59 -3.03
C ASP A 165 15.32 -8.99 -2.24
N HIS A 166 15.08 -7.69 -2.41
CA HIS A 166 13.95 -7.01 -1.80
C HIS A 166 12.62 -7.22 -2.53
N LEU A 167 12.66 -7.74 -3.75
CA LEU A 167 11.49 -7.95 -4.61
C LEU A 167 11.03 -9.40 -4.68
N ASP A 168 11.88 -10.37 -4.33
CA ASP A 168 11.62 -11.80 -4.51
C ASP A 168 10.37 -12.28 -3.77
N ILE A 169 10.13 -11.79 -2.55
CA ILE A 169 8.94 -12.18 -1.79
C ILE A 169 7.66 -11.64 -2.43
N PHE A 170 7.72 -10.44 -3.02
CA PHE A 170 6.61 -9.87 -3.77
C PHE A 170 6.40 -10.60 -5.09
N LEU A 171 7.47 -11.03 -5.77
CA LEU A 171 7.38 -11.88 -6.95
C LEU A 171 6.72 -13.23 -6.63
N LYS A 172 7.10 -13.85 -5.52
CA LYS A 172 6.46 -15.10 -5.04
C LYS A 172 4.96 -14.87 -4.83
N PHE A 173 4.59 -13.79 -4.15
CA PHE A 173 3.18 -13.46 -3.89
C PHE A 173 2.43 -13.14 -5.19
N ALA A 174 3.07 -12.45 -6.13
CA ALA A 174 2.50 -12.16 -7.45
C ALA A 174 2.27 -13.42 -8.27
N LYS A 175 3.20 -14.40 -8.25
CA LYS A 175 3.01 -15.73 -8.87
C LYS A 175 1.80 -16.46 -8.28
N ASP A 176 1.61 -16.40 -6.96
CA ASP A 176 0.43 -16.97 -6.31
C ASP A 176 -0.87 -16.24 -6.70
N ALA A 177 -0.79 -14.94 -6.90
CA ALA A 177 -1.93 -14.15 -7.38
C ALA A 177 -2.27 -14.47 -8.85
N VAL A 178 -1.26 -14.60 -9.72
CA VAL A 178 -1.45 -15.06 -11.11
C VAL A 178 -2.12 -16.44 -11.14
N ALA A 179 -1.71 -17.35 -10.26
CA ALA A 179 -2.28 -18.69 -10.13
C ALA A 179 -3.67 -18.70 -9.42
N GLY A 180 -4.20 -17.53 -9.00
CA GLY A 180 -5.50 -17.42 -8.36
C GLY A 180 -5.57 -17.81 -6.89
N ARG A 181 -4.45 -18.19 -6.27
CA ARG A 181 -4.38 -18.60 -4.85
C ARG A 181 -4.47 -17.41 -3.88
N LYS A 182 -3.86 -16.29 -4.26
CA LYS A 182 -3.84 -15.03 -3.48
C LYS A 182 -4.33 -13.87 -4.35
N THR A 183 -4.50 -12.68 -3.77
CA THR A 183 -4.85 -11.46 -4.53
C THR A 183 -3.75 -10.43 -4.34
N MET A 184 -3.24 -9.87 -5.42
CA MET A 184 -2.24 -8.81 -5.37
C MET A 184 -2.63 -7.66 -6.30
N VAL A 185 -2.68 -6.46 -5.74
CA VAL A 185 -2.89 -5.22 -6.50
C VAL A 185 -1.72 -4.29 -6.22
N ILE A 186 -1.16 -3.72 -7.29
CA ILE A 186 -0.10 -2.73 -7.23
C ILE A 186 -0.56 -1.52 -8.05
N THR A 187 -0.44 -0.33 -7.48
CA THR A 187 -0.48 0.92 -8.25
C THR A 187 0.89 1.57 -8.24
N HIS A 188 1.21 2.32 -9.28
CA HIS A 188 2.42 3.12 -9.35
C HIS A 188 2.19 4.41 -10.15
N SER A 189 2.89 5.46 -9.75
CA SER A 189 3.05 6.70 -10.49
C SER A 189 4.30 6.64 -11.38
N GLU A 190 4.61 7.75 -12.06
CA GLU A 190 5.83 7.92 -12.86
C GLU A 190 6.91 8.74 -12.12
N ILE A 191 6.85 8.80 -10.80
CA ILE A 191 7.84 9.51 -9.99
C ILE A 191 9.17 8.78 -10.06
N TYR A 192 10.22 9.51 -10.48
CA TYR A 192 11.59 9.01 -10.55
C TYR A 192 12.44 9.63 -9.44
N PRO A 193 12.76 8.87 -8.38
CA PRO A 193 13.51 9.42 -7.23
C PRO A 193 15.00 9.64 -7.50
N GLY A 194 15.59 8.97 -8.49
CA GLY A 194 16.97 9.12 -8.90
C GLY A 194 18.02 8.41 -8.03
N THR A 195 17.72 8.16 -6.76
CA THR A 195 18.65 7.54 -5.80
C THR A 195 18.34 6.09 -5.48
N PHE A 196 17.15 5.65 -5.82
CA PHE A 196 16.67 4.26 -5.67
C PHE A 196 15.65 3.96 -6.77
N ALA A 197 15.37 2.69 -7.01
CA ALA A 197 14.46 2.27 -8.06
C ALA A 197 13.04 2.79 -7.82
N SER A 198 12.48 3.41 -8.84
CA SER A 198 11.12 3.93 -8.84
C SER A 198 10.08 2.80 -8.77
N THR A 199 8.85 3.16 -8.43
CA THR A 199 7.72 2.21 -8.47
C THR A 199 7.43 1.71 -9.88
N THR A 200 7.73 2.50 -10.93
CA THR A 200 7.66 2.05 -12.32
C THR A 200 8.72 0.99 -12.64
N GLU A 201 9.98 1.21 -12.27
CA GLU A 201 11.07 0.27 -12.54
C GLU A 201 10.87 -1.07 -11.84
N THR A 202 10.42 -1.05 -10.57
CA THR A 202 10.13 -2.28 -9.83
C THR A 202 8.90 -3.00 -10.38
N ALA A 203 7.89 -2.26 -10.85
CA ALA A 203 6.73 -2.82 -11.53
C ALA A 203 7.13 -3.49 -12.85
N ASP A 204 8.00 -2.86 -13.65
CA ASP A 204 8.52 -3.44 -14.90
C ASP A 204 9.36 -4.68 -14.65
N TRP A 205 10.17 -4.66 -13.58
CA TRP A 205 10.89 -5.86 -13.14
C TRP A 205 9.93 -7.01 -12.83
N LEU A 206 8.89 -6.79 -12.01
CA LEU A 206 7.90 -7.82 -11.68
C LEU A 206 7.19 -8.36 -12.93
N ILE A 207 6.75 -7.47 -13.83
CA ILE A 207 6.08 -7.84 -15.09
C ILE A 207 6.99 -8.74 -15.93
N SER A 208 8.26 -8.37 -16.05
CA SER A 208 9.26 -9.14 -16.78
C SER A 208 9.45 -10.54 -16.18
N GLN A 209 9.60 -10.63 -14.85
CA GLN A 209 9.75 -11.92 -14.15
C GLN A 209 8.51 -12.83 -14.25
N LEU A 210 7.33 -12.22 -14.45
CA LEU A 210 6.07 -12.95 -14.63
C LEU A 210 5.79 -13.31 -16.09
N GLY A 211 6.62 -12.84 -17.05
CA GLY A 211 6.39 -13.01 -18.48
C GLY A 211 5.13 -12.28 -18.99
N LEU A 212 4.71 -11.23 -18.30
CA LEU A 212 3.50 -10.47 -18.63
C LEU A 212 3.85 -9.22 -19.44
N LYS A 213 2.84 -8.60 -20.02
CA LYS A 213 2.97 -7.37 -20.81
C LYS A 213 1.97 -6.31 -20.36
N ARG A 214 2.42 -5.05 -20.33
CA ARG A 214 1.54 -3.91 -20.12
C ARG A 214 0.60 -3.73 -21.30
N ARG A 215 -0.65 -3.42 -20.99
CA ARG A 215 -1.63 -2.91 -21.95
C ARG A 215 -1.80 -1.42 -21.71
N ALA A 216 -1.66 -0.62 -22.77
CA ALA A 216 -1.98 0.80 -22.71
C ALA A 216 -3.46 1.02 -22.37
N VAL A 217 -3.72 1.98 -21.49
CA VAL A 217 -5.07 2.38 -21.09
C VAL A 217 -5.08 3.91 -21.04
N LEU A 218 -6.18 4.51 -21.43
CA LEU A 218 -6.39 5.94 -21.31
C LEU A 218 -7.77 6.16 -20.69
N ARG A 219 -7.81 6.33 -19.37
CA ARG A 219 -9.04 6.63 -18.63
C ARG A 219 -8.73 7.34 -17.32
N TRP A 220 -9.72 8.03 -16.76
CA TRP A 220 -9.59 8.62 -15.45
C TRP A 220 -9.67 7.53 -14.36
N GLY A 221 -8.73 7.60 -13.44
CA GLY A 221 -8.70 6.84 -12.20
C GLY A 221 -9.29 7.62 -11.03
N PRO A 222 -9.12 7.10 -9.81
CA PRO A 222 -9.51 7.82 -8.60
C PRO A 222 -8.73 9.13 -8.45
N SER A 223 -9.28 10.09 -7.68
CA SER A 223 -8.66 11.37 -7.36
C SER A 223 -8.18 12.16 -8.59
N GLY A 224 -8.84 11.98 -9.74
CA GLY A 224 -8.50 12.67 -10.98
C GLY A 224 -7.17 12.23 -11.62
N THR A 225 -6.55 11.15 -11.15
CA THR A 225 -5.35 10.58 -11.77
C THR A 225 -5.69 9.93 -13.11
N GLN A 226 -4.78 10.05 -14.08
CA GLN A 226 -4.97 9.42 -15.39
C GLN A 226 -4.29 8.05 -15.41
N GLN A 227 -5.07 6.99 -15.64
CA GLN A 227 -4.51 5.67 -15.83
C GLN A 227 -3.89 5.55 -17.22
N LEU A 228 -2.64 5.11 -17.28
CA LEU A 228 -1.85 4.98 -18.51
C LEU A 228 -1.65 3.51 -18.92
N SER A 229 -1.60 2.61 -17.97
CA SER A 229 -1.33 1.21 -18.25
C SER A 229 -2.00 0.27 -17.27
N GLN A 230 -2.09 -1.00 -17.69
CA GLN A 230 -2.60 -2.07 -16.85
C GLN A 230 -1.96 -3.42 -17.22
N VAL A 231 -1.71 -4.24 -16.20
CA VAL A 231 -1.43 -5.68 -16.35
C VAL A 231 -2.42 -6.45 -15.49
N ARG A 232 -3.03 -7.49 -16.04
CA ARG A 232 -3.94 -8.36 -15.30
C ARG A 232 -3.70 -9.82 -15.70
N ALA A 233 -3.50 -10.67 -14.69
CA ALA A 233 -3.40 -12.12 -14.85
C ALA A 233 -3.91 -12.80 -13.57
N GLY A 234 -4.90 -13.69 -13.69
CA GLY A 234 -5.56 -14.28 -12.53
C GLY A 234 -6.09 -13.22 -11.57
N LYS A 235 -5.61 -13.23 -10.31
CA LYS A 235 -5.92 -12.22 -9.28
C LYS A 235 -4.76 -11.22 -9.06
N PHE A 236 -3.81 -11.16 -9.98
CA PHE A 236 -2.79 -10.13 -10.04
C PHE A 236 -3.30 -8.96 -10.89
N LEU A 237 -3.18 -7.75 -10.36
CA LEU A 237 -3.52 -6.51 -11.06
C LEU A 237 -2.44 -5.47 -10.77
N LEU A 238 -1.86 -4.91 -11.83
CA LEU A 238 -0.94 -3.78 -11.73
C LEU A 238 -1.48 -2.63 -12.59
N ILE A 239 -1.49 -1.41 -12.03
CA ILE A 239 -2.05 -0.22 -12.64
C ILE A 239 -0.99 0.88 -12.60
N GLY A 240 -0.66 1.43 -13.76
CA GLY A 240 0.21 2.61 -13.88
C GLY A 240 -0.63 3.87 -14.10
N TYR A 241 -0.35 4.89 -13.29
CA TYR A 241 -0.97 6.20 -13.37
C TYR A 241 0.03 7.27 -13.79
N ALA A 242 -0.45 8.28 -14.51
CA ALA A 242 0.30 9.50 -14.74
C ALA A 242 0.52 10.24 -13.42
N GLY A 243 1.64 10.92 -13.32
CA GLY A 243 1.99 11.75 -12.18
C GLY A 243 3.45 11.57 -11.80
N ASN A 244 4.17 12.69 -11.68
CA ASN A 244 5.61 12.69 -11.43
C ASN A 244 6.00 13.68 -10.32
N SER A 245 5.04 14.08 -9.49
CA SER A 245 5.22 15.06 -8.42
C SER A 245 4.79 14.51 -7.06
N ALA A 246 5.22 15.16 -5.98
CA ALA A 246 4.80 14.81 -4.64
C ALA A 246 3.26 14.89 -4.43
N PRO A 247 2.54 15.88 -4.98
CA PRO A 247 1.08 15.86 -4.99
C PRO A 247 0.47 14.61 -5.61
N ASP A 248 1.00 14.12 -6.73
CA ASP A 248 0.49 12.89 -7.38
C ASP A 248 0.67 11.67 -6.49
N HIS A 249 1.80 11.57 -5.78
CA HIS A 249 2.05 10.51 -4.79
C HIS A 249 1.02 10.51 -3.66
N VAL A 250 0.64 11.69 -3.19
CA VAL A 250 -0.39 11.84 -2.15
C VAL A 250 -1.78 11.49 -2.69
N ASP A 251 -2.08 11.82 -3.95
CA ASP A 251 -3.35 11.45 -4.58
C ASP A 251 -3.54 9.93 -4.66
N GLU A 252 -2.46 9.17 -4.90
CA GLU A 252 -2.49 7.71 -4.82
C GLU A 252 -2.91 7.25 -3.41
N PHE A 253 -2.35 7.84 -2.35
CA PHE A 253 -2.75 7.51 -0.97
C PHE A 253 -4.23 7.83 -0.70
N HIS A 254 -4.70 9.00 -1.11
CA HIS A 254 -6.09 9.39 -0.95
C HIS A 254 -7.06 8.54 -1.77
N SER A 255 -6.56 7.80 -2.75
CA SER A 255 -7.31 6.83 -3.55
C SER A 255 -7.47 5.46 -2.87
N LEU A 256 -6.89 5.23 -1.70
CA LEU A 256 -6.96 3.97 -0.96
C LEU A 256 -8.39 3.42 -0.78
N PRO A 257 -9.44 4.21 -0.49
CA PRO A 257 -10.81 3.69 -0.41
C PRO A 257 -11.30 3.05 -1.70
N GLU A 258 -10.89 3.56 -2.85
CA GLU A 258 -11.23 3.00 -4.15
C GLU A 258 -10.40 1.75 -4.46
N TYR A 259 -9.10 1.78 -4.17
CA TYR A 259 -8.21 0.63 -4.37
C TYR A 259 -8.55 -0.55 -3.47
N LEU A 260 -9.04 -0.31 -2.25
CA LEU A 260 -9.49 -1.37 -1.35
C LEU A 260 -10.63 -2.21 -1.96
N LYS A 261 -11.42 -1.63 -2.88
CA LYS A 261 -12.46 -2.35 -3.62
C LYS A 261 -11.88 -3.41 -4.58
N LEU A 262 -10.65 -3.24 -5.04
CA LEU A 262 -9.97 -4.13 -5.98
C LEU A 262 -9.49 -5.44 -5.33
N ILE A 263 -9.41 -5.47 -4.00
CA ILE A 263 -9.00 -6.65 -3.22
C ILE A 263 -10.15 -7.27 -2.41
N ARG A 264 -11.38 -7.02 -2.80
CA ARG A 264 -12.58 -7.57 -2.14
C ARG A 264 -12.73 -9.09 -2.27
#